data_af5d2cdfe3129ecdf96aecf72be3327d
#
_entry.id   af5d2cdfe3129ecdf96aecf72be3327d
#
_cell.length_a   1.000
_cell.length_b   1.000
_cell.length_c   1.000
_cell.angle_alpha   90.00
_cell.angle_beta   90.00
_cell.angle_gamma   90.00
#
_symmetry.space_group_name_H-M   'P 1'
#
loop_
_entity.id
_entity.type
_entity.pdbx_description
1 polymer ?
#
loop_
_entity_poly.entity_id
_entity_poly.type
_entity_poly.pdbx_seq_one_letter_code
_entity_poly.pdbx_strand_id
1 'polypeptide(L)'
;MTVRKYSECKDIFWDESSFNYALDELHIWDIEKYWSLEYFLIKLCASLQDNEVLDRKFAADLYYLGHSINDLITNQIHPSECYILEKFNEDEACECRDRFNHIMRILWGRIPFDFHDYMITSNPLMQKELNLSK
;
A
#
# COMPACT_ATOMS: atom_id res chain seq x y z
N MET A 1 17.60 -8.89 5.30
CA MET A 1 17.39 -7.85 4.30
C MET A 1 17.57 -6.48 4.91
N THR A 2 18.35 -5.63 4.27
CA THR A 2 18.58 -4.28 4.77
C THR A 2 17.37 -3.40 4.48
N VAL A 3 16.96 -2.62 5.47
CA VAL A 3 15.88 -1.67 5.28
C VAL A 3 16.37 -0.56 4.35
N ARG A 4 15.65 -0.31 3.26
CA ARG A 4 16.00 0.76 2.32
C ARG A 4 15.76 2.12 2.96
N LYS A 5 16.65 3.06 2.66
CA LYS A 5 16.43 4.45 3.05
C LYS A 5 15.27 5.01 2.23
N TYR A 6 14.55 5.95 2.80
CA TYR A 6 13.42 6.56 2.10
C TYR A 6 13.81 7.09 0.72
N SER A 7 14.99 7.71 0.63
CA SER A 7 15.48 8.26 -0.65
C SER A 7 15.65 7.22 -1.75
N GLU A 8 15.78 5.94 -1.38
CA GLU A 8 15.96 4.85 -2.34
C GLU A 8 14.65 4.25 -2.81
N CYS A 9 13.54 4.53 -2.12
CA CYS A 9 12.26 3.92 -2.42
C CYS A 9 11.13 4.92 -2.66
N LYS A 10 11.43 6.21 -2.66
CA LYS A 10 10.41 7.24 -2.87
C LYS A 10 9.67 7.11 -4.20
N ASP A 11 10.31 6.51 -5.21
CA ASP A 11 9.72 6.31 -6.53
C ASP A 11 8.46 5.44 -6.45
N ILE A 12 8.45 4.51 -5.51
CA ILE A 12 7.31 3.61 -5.33
C ILE A 12 6.09 4.40 -4.85
N PHE A 13 6.32 5.49 -4.12
CA PHE A 13 5.23 6.29 -3.55
C PHE A 13 4.86 7.50 -4.40
N TRP A 14 5.81 8.13 -5.09
CA TRP A 14 5.62 9.47 -5.66
C TRP A 14 5.98 9.61 -7.13
N ASP A 15 6.64 8.63 -7.73
CA ASP A 15 7.01 8.67 -9.14
C ASP A 15 5.78 8.56 -10.04
N GLU A 16 5.91 8.97 -11.30
CA GLU A 16 4.83 8.89 -12.30
C GLU A 16 4.31 7.47 -12.51
N SER A 17 5.11 6.46 -12.16
CA SER A 17 4.71 5.06 -12.23
C SER A 17 4.00 4.57 -10.96
N SER A 18 3.89 5.39 -9.93
CA SER A 18 3.34 4.97 -8.64
C SER A 18 1.81 4.95 -8.63
N PHE A 19 1.25 4.14 -7.73
CA PHE A 19 -0.19 4.12 -7.48
C PHE A 19 -0.68 5.49 -7.03
N ASN A 20 0.05 6.14 -6.13
CA ASN A 20 -0.34 7.44 -5.58
C ASN A 20 -0.39 8.51 -6.66
N TYR A 21 0.57 8.52 -7.58
CA TYR A 21 0.57 9.46 -8.69
C TYR A 21 -0.65 9.25 -9.59
N ALA A 22 -0.95 8.00 -9.94
CA ALA A 22 -2.11 7.69 -10.78
C ALA A 22 -3.41 8.15 -10.11
N LEU A 23 -3.52 7.92 -8.80
CA LEU A 23 -4.72 8.27 -8.05
C LEU A 23 -4.88 9.79 -7.93
N ASP A 24 -3.83 10.49 -7.54
CA ASP A 24 -3.85 11.90 -7.17
C ASP A 24 -3.74 12.84 -8.38
N GLU A 25 -2.87 12.51 -9.33
CA GLU A 25 -2.60 13.39 -10.47
C GLU A 25 -3.38 13.00 -11.73
N LEU A 26 -3.54 11.71 -11.98
CA LEU A 26 -4.21 11.24 -13.20
C LEU A 26 -5.68 10.90 -12.96
N HIS A 27 -6.11 10.82 -11.71
CA HIS A 27 -7.47 10.44 -11.32
C HIS A 27 -7.87 9.07 -11.88
N ILE A 28 -6.93 8.11 -11.79
CA ILE A 28 -7.12 6.74 -12.25
C ILE A 28 -6.94 5.78 -11.07
N TRP A 29 -7.90 4.88 -10.89
CA TRP A 29 -7.77 3.75 -9.98
C TRP A 29 -7.04 2.63 -10.71
N ASP A 30 -5.73 2.52 -10.49
CA ASP A 30 -4.88 1.52 -11.16
C ASP A 30 -4.56 0.39 -10.20
N ILE A 31 -5.33 -0.70 -10.29
CA ILE A 31 -5.22 -1.83 -9.39
C ILE A 31 -3.86 -2.54 -9.48
N GLU A 32 -3.28 -2.60 -10.68
CA GLU A 32 -1.97 -3.23 -10.85
C GLU A 32 -0.90 -2.48 -10.08
N LYS A 33 -0.95 -1.16 -10.12
CA LYS A 33 -0.02 -0.32 -9.36
C LYS A 33 -0.28 -0.44 -7.86
N TYR A 34 -1.53 -0.62 -7.45
CA TYR A 34 -1.85 -0.86 -6.04
C TYR A 34 -1.18 -2.15 -5.54
N TRP A 35 -1.29 -3.24 -6.32
CA TRP A 35 -0.67 -4.51 -5.92
C TRP A 35 0.83 -4.39 -5.79
N SER A 36 1.49 -3.61 -6.65
CA SER A 36 2.92 -3.36 -6.54
C SER A 36 3.28 -2.57 -5.28
N LEU A 37 2.49 -1.57 -4.93
CA LEU A 37 2.68 -0.81 -3.70
C LEU A 37 2.51 -1.71 -2.48
N GLU A 38 1.43 -2.50 -2.44
CA GLU A 38 1.17 -3.41 -1.33
C GLU A 38 2.28 -4.45 -1.18
N TYR A 39 2.74 -5.02 -2.28
CA TYR A 39 3.84 -5.98 -2.28
C TYR A 39 5.10 -5.37 -1.64
N PHE A 40 5.43 -4.14 -2.03
CA PHE A 40 6.57 -3.44 -1.44
C PHE A 40 6.40 -3.27 0.07
N LEU A 41 5.21 -2.87 0.50
CA LEU A 41 4.92 -2.66 1.92
C LEU A 41 4.98 -3.97 2.72
N ILE A 42 4.54 -5.08 2.12
CA ILE A 42 4.65 -6.41 2.74
C ILE A 42 6.13 -6.77 2.95
N LYS A 43 6.96 -6.58 1.92
CA LYS A 43 8.40 -6.86 2.03
C LYS A 43 9.06 -5.96 3.07
N LEU A 44 8.63 -4.73 3.16
CA LEU A 44 9.11 -3.80 4.18
C LEU A 44 8.74 -4.30 5.59
N CYS A 45 7.50 -4.73 5.78
CA CYS A 45 7.06 -5.29 7.05
C CYS A 45 7.91 -6.49 7.45
N ALA A 46 8.19 -7.38 6.51
CA ALA A 46 9.01 -8.56 6.76
C ALA A 46 10.42 -8.17 7.22
N SER A 47 10.98 -7.12 6.61
CA SER A 47 12.33 -6.67 6.95
C SER A 47 12.41 -5.93 8.28
N LEU A 48 11.29 -5.40 8.76
CA LEU A 48 11.25 -4.60 9.98
C LEU A 48 10.74 -5.35 11.21
N GLN A 49 10.33 -6.61 11.05
CA GLN A 49 9.60 -7.31 12.13
C GLN A 49 10.33 -7.34 13.48
N ASP A 50 11.66 -7.29 13.48
CA ASP A 50 12.45 -7.30 14.70
C ASP A 50 13.03 -5.93 15.06
N ASN A 51 12.68 -4.89 14.30
CA ASN A 51 13.15 -3.53 14.54
C ASN A 51 12.12 -2.71 15.29
N GLU A 52 12.60 -1.95 16.26
CA GLU A 52 11.75 -1.05 17.05
C GLU A 52 11.73 0.39 16.51
N VAL A 53 12.57 0.68 15.52
CA VAL A 53 12.76 2.05 15.04
C VAL A 53 12.52 2.11 13.54
N LEU A 54 11.71 3.08 13.12
CA LEU A 54 11.46 3.41 11.72
C LEU A 54 11.90 4.85 11.47
N ASP A 55 12.54 5.11 10.34
CA ASP A 55 12.96 6.45 9.97
C ASP A 55 11.75 7.40 10.04
N ARG A 56 11.93 8.53 10.73
CA ARG A 56 10.83 9.46 11.01
C ARG A 56 10.23 10.06 9.75
N LYS A 57 11.05 10.45 8.79
CA LYS A 57 10.56 11.04 7.55
C LYS A 57 9.80 10.01 6.71
N PHE A 58 10.34 8.81 6.65
CA PHE A 58 9.68 7.70 5.97
C PHE A 58 8.31 7.40 6.61
N ALA A 59 8.27 7.37 7.93
CA ALA A 59 7.01 7.16 8.65
C ALA A 59 5.99 8.26 8.36
N ALA A 60 6.43 9.51 8.30
CA ALA A 60 5.56 10.64 7.98
C ALA A 60 4.95 10.51 6.59
N ASP A 61 5.75 10.11 5.61
CA ASP A 61 5.28 9.92 4.23
C ASP A 61 4.33 8.74 4.11
N LEU A 62 4.59 7.66 4.84
CA LEU A 62 3.66 6.51 4.89
C LEU A 62 2.32 6.91 5.51
N TYR A 63 2.37 7.70 6.56
CA TYR A 63 1.15 8.21 7.20
C TYR A 63 0.34 9.06 6.22
N TYR A 64 1.01 9.97 5.52
CA TYR A 64 0.37 10.82 4.52
C TYR A 64 -0.24 10.00 3.39
N LEU A 65 0.50 9.01 2.89
CA LEU A 65 0.00 8.12 1.84
C LEU A 65 -1.26 7.39 2.27
N GLY A 66 -1.25 6.82 3.47
CA GLY A 66 -2.41 6.11 3.99
C GLY A 66 -3.63 7.00 4.16
N HIS A 67 -3.40 8.21 4.66
CA HIS A 67 -4.47 9.19 4.83
C HIS A 67 -5.07 9.58 3.47
N SER A 68 -4.23 9.81 2.47
CA SER A 68 -4.68 10.16 1.12
C SER A 68 -5.49 9.04 0.48
N ILE A 69 -5.04 7.79 0.61
CA ILE A 69 -5.76 6.65 0.07
C ILE A 69 -7.14 6.53 0.71
N ASN A 70 -7.22 6.61 2.04
CA ASN A 70 -8.49 6.51 2.75
C ASN A 70 -9.46 7.63 2.35
N ASP A 71 -8.95 8.86 2.27
CA ASP A 71 -9.77 10.01 1.91
C ASP A 71 -10.30 9.91 0.48
N LEU A 72 -9.44 9.57 -0.47
CA LEU A 72 -9.84 9.49 -1.87
C LEU A 72 -10.88 8.39 -2.10
N ILE A 73 -10.71 7.24 -1.47
CA ILE A 73 -11.69 6.15 -1.58
C ILE A 73 -13.02 6.57 -0.93
N THR A 74 -12.97 7.16 0.26
CA THR A 74 -14.17 7.63 0.95
C THR A 74 -14.92 8.65 0.10
N ASN A 75 -14.19 9.58 -0.52
CA ASN A 75 -14.78 10.63 -1.34
C ASN A 75 -15.47 10.05 -2.58
N GLN A 76 -14.93 9.01 -3.18
CA GLN A 76 -15.55 8.38 -4.36
C GLN A 76 -16.85 7.64 -4.03
N ILE A 77 -16.99 7.18 -2.80
CA ILE A 77 -18.20 6.49 -2.34
C ILE A 77 -19.34 7.48 -2.07
N HIS A 78 -19.00 8.69 -1.66
CA HIS A 78 -20.00 9.72 -1.34
C HIS A 78 -20.32 10.58 -2.57
N PRO A 79 -21.63 10.76 -2.90
CA PRO A 79 -22.03 11.44 -4.14
C PRO A 79 -21.77 12.94 -4.19
N SER A 80 -21.19 13.53 -3.17
CA SER A 80 -20.89 14.96 -3.13
C SER A 80 -19.58 15.35 -3.83
N GLU A 81 -18.86 14.39 -4.37
CA GLU A 81 -17.54 14.63 -4.94
C GLU A 81 -17.60 15.24 -6.35
N CYS A 82 -16.59 16.07 -6.63
CA CYS A 82 -16.55 16.85 -7.86
C CYS A 82 -15.98 16.09 -9.06
N TYR A 83 -15.30 14.96 -8.84
CA TYR A 83 -14.71 14.18 -9.92
C TYR A 83 -14.86 12.68 -9.65
N ILE A 84 -14.76 11.89 -10.72
CA ILE A 84 -14.87 10.45 -10.66
C ILE A 84 -13.55 9.85 -11.12
N LEU A 85 -13.03 8.91 -10.33
CA LEU A 85 -11.82 8.18 -10.70
C LEU A 85 -12.13 7.21 -11.84
N GLU A 86 -11.31 7.23 -12.87
CA GLU A 86 -11.41 6.26 -13.95
C GLU A 86 -11.08 4.87 -13.44
N LYS A 87 -11.79 3.86 -13.93
CA LYS A 87 -11.63 2.44 -13.57
C LYS A 87 -11.91 2.14 -12.11
N PHE A 88 -12.56 3.05 -11.40
CA PHE A 88 -12.89 2.85 -9.99
C PHE A 88 -13.96 1.78 -9.83
N ASN A 89 -13.68 0.83 -8.94
CA ASN A 89 -14.62 -0.21 -8.53
C ASN A 89 -14.73 -0.12 -7.01
N GLU A 90 -15.93 0.15 -6.52
CA GLU A 90 -16.14 0.39 -5.08
C GLU A 90 -15.75 -0.81 -4.22
N ASP A 91 -16.17 -2.02 -4.62
CA ASP A 91 -15.87 -3.23 -3.84
C ASP A 91 -14.37 -3.50 -3.79
N GLU A 92 -13.70 -3.37 -4.94
CA GLU A 92 -12.26 -3.55 -5.04
C GLU A 92 -11.51 -2.50 -4.22
N ALA A 93 -11.94 -1.25 -4.31
CA ALA A 93 -11.30 -0.15 -3.58
C ALA A 93 -11.46 -0.30 -2.06
N CYS A 94 -12.65 -0.69 -1.62
CA CYS A 94 -12.90 -0.93 -0.19
C CYS A 94 -12.04 -2.09 0.33
N GLU A 95 -11.91 -3.16 -0.45
CA GLU A 95 -11.03 -4.27 -0.09
C GLU A 95 -9.58 -3.81 0.00
N CYS A 96 -9.11 -3.05 -0.97
CA CYS A 96 -7.74 -2.52 -0.97
C CYS A 96 -7.49 -1.60 0.22
N ARG A 97 -8.46 -0.76 0.58
CA ARG A 97 -8.36 0.11 1.74
C ARG A 97 -8.20 -0.71 3.02
N ASP A 98 -9.01 -1.76 3.18
CA ASP A 98 -8.95 -2.61 4.36
C ASP A 98 -7.62 -3.36 4.42
N ARG A 99 -7.14 -3.85 3.29
CA ARG A 99 -5.83 -4.51 3.18
C ARG A 99 -4.70 -3.54 3.53
N PHE A 100 -4.74 -2.34 2.96
CA PHE A 100 -3.72 -1.33 3.23
C PHE A 100 -3.66 -0.99 4.72
N ASN A 101 -4.81 -0.78 5.34
CA ASN A 101 -4.87 -0.45 6.77
C ASN A 101 -4.34 -1.60 7.63
N HIS A 102 -4.63 -2.84 7.25
CA HIS A 102 -4.11 -4.01 7.96
C HIS A 102 -2.59 -4.07 7.89
N ILE A 103 -2.03 -3.85 6.70
CA ILE A 103 -0.58 -3.85 6.50
C ILE A 103 0.09 -2.72 7.29
N MET A 104 -0.56 -1.56 7.35
CA MET A 104 -0.05 -0.45 8.16
C MET A 104 0.00 -0.80 9.65
N ARG A 105 -0.97 -1.56 10.16
CA ARG A 105 -0.94 -2.01 11.57
C ARG A 105 0.26 -2.91 11.83
N ILE A 106 0.61 -3.75 10.87
CA ILE A 106 1.80 -4.59 10.97
C ILE A 106 3.06 -3.72 10.96
N LEU A 107 3.11 -2.77 10.04
CA LEU A 107 4.26 -1.87 9.88
C LEU A 107 4.49 -1.04 11.15
N TRP A 108 3.41 -0.56 11.78
CA TRP A 108 3.51 0.23 13.00
C TRP A 108 3.73 -0.63 14.25
N GLY A 109 3.81 -1.95 14.10
CA GLY A 109 4.08 -2.85 15.21
C GLY A 109 2.88 -3.20 16.09
N ARG A 110 1.65 -2.91 15.61
CA ARG A 110 0.44 -3.22 16.38
C ARG A 110 0.03 -4.69 16.24
N ILE A 111 0.36 -5.30 15.12
CA ILE A 111 0.06 -6.70 14.81
C ILE A 111 1.37 -7.35 14.35
N PRO A 112 1.68 -8.59 14.80
CA PRO A 112 2.90 -9.25 14.34
C PRO A 112 2.81 -9.65 12.88
N PHE A 113 3.94 -9.66 12.19
CA PHE A 113 4.04 -10.16 10.83
C PHE A 113 3.89 -11.67 10.82
N ASP A 114 3.02 -12.19 9.95
CA ASP A 114 2.77 -13.62 9.83
C ASP A 114 2.64 -14.01 8.36
N PHE A 115 3.51 -14.91 7.88
CA PHE A 115 3.47 -15.39 6.50
C PHE A 115 2.22 -16.19 6.16
N HIS A 116 1.43 -16.58 7.18
CA HIS A 116 0.15 -17.27 6.98
C HIS A 116 -1.03 -16.30 6.87
N ASP A 117 -0.79 -15.01 7.07
CA ASP A 117 -1.83 -13.98 6.98
C ASP A 117 -2.38 -13.92 5.55
N TYR A 118 -3.68 -14.15 5.41
CA TYR A 118 -4.35 -14.14 4.10
C TYR A 118 -4.14 -12.82 3.36
N MET A 119 -4.19 -11.70 4.05
CA MET A 119 -4.00 -10.40 3.41
C MET A 119 -2.59 -10.20 2.85
N ILE A 120 -1.64 -10.97 3.35
CA ILE A 120 -0.26 -10.97 2.82
C ILE A 120 -0.16 -11.95 1.66
N THR A 121 -0.59 -13.19 1.86
CA THR A 121 -0.41 -14.25 0.88
C THR A 121 -1.30 -14.11 -0.34
N SER A 122 -2.42 -13.39 -0.23
CA SER A 122 -3.34 -13.19 -1.34
C SER A 122 -2.92 -12.08 -2.31
N ASN A 123 -1.89 -11.29 -1.98
CA ASN A 123 -1.34 -10.33 -2.94
C ASN A 123 -0.84 -11.09 -4.17
N PRO A 124 -1.24 -10.70 -5.39
CA PRO A 124 -0.86 -11.45 -6.60
C PRO A 124 0.65 -11.61 -6.80
N LEU A 125 1.44 -10.61 -6.42
CA LEU A 125 2.90 -10.68 -6.56
C LEU A 125 3.50 -11.60 -5.50
N MET A 126 2.92 -11.61 -4.29
CA MET A 126 3.33 -12.54 -3.24
C MET A 126 3.02 -13.99 -3.64
N GLN A 127 1.84 -14.23 -4.21
CA GLN A 127 1.47 -15.57 -4.69
C GLN A 127 2.44 -16.07 -5.75
N LYS A 128 2.82 -15.20 -6.68
CA LYS A 128 3.76 -15.54 -7.74
C LYS A 128 5.11 -15.91 -7.15
N GLU A 129 5.60 -15.11 -6.19
CA GLU A 129 6.87 -15.36 -5.51
C GLU A 129 6.83 -16.71 -4.76
N LEU A 130 5.76 -16.96 -4.01
CA LEU A 130 5.62 -18.19 -3.25
C LEU A 130 5.52 -19.43 -4.15
N ASN A 131 4.86 -19.31 -5.30
CA ASN A 131 4.75 -20.41 -6.25
C ASN A 131 6.09 -20.73 -6.91
N LEU A 132 6.92 -19.70 -7.17
CA LEU A 132 8.23 -19.90 -7.77
C LEU A 132 9.23 -20.54 -6.82
N SER A 133 9.00 -20.41 -5.50
CA SER A 133 9.91 -20.96 -4.49
C SER A 133 9.60 -22.41 -4.10
N LYS A 134 8.56 -23.00 -4.68
CA LYS A 134 8.19 -24.41 -4.44
C LYS A 134 8.95 -25.34 -5.35
#